data_f82e7bbf8c0bfb4f8ecc8dfd650f33e8
#
_entry.id   f82e7bbf8c0bfb4f8ecc8dfd650f33e8
#
_cell.length_a   1.000
_cell.length_b   1.000
_cell.length_c   1.000
_cell.angle_alpha   90.00
_cell.angle_beta   90.00
_cell.angle_gamma   90.00
#
_symmetry.space_group_name_H-M   'P 1'
#
loop_
_entity.id
_entity.type
_entity.pdbx_description
1 polymer ?
#
loop_
_entity_poly.entity_id
_entity_poly.type
_entity_poly.pdbx_seq_one_letter_code
_entity_poly.pdbx_strand_id
1 'polypeptide(L)'
;MPSTFSNVYVDKKGTAYSVCMGKGGDLLKKHSTNGKNMFNGAIISSDAFTDVTADDNGIIYASDSKGFIWVYTSSGEVIFSLGEQAEDTDISGLFSSLTTIAVDRDGNIWTADGKKGFLQSFTPTEYATTIFKALDEYENGDYDDALKDWNYVLQLNQMSVLAHNGVAKAYFNAEKYDKAMEHFEIAGNRDGYSDAFWEVRNKSIQKWLGTVLVILIILIALKVIIGFIDKNKIIKKKKRALGKVLKNTPVIGEIGYAFKCAKHPIDRYYD
;
A
#
# COMPACT_ATOMS: atom_id res chain seq x y z
N MET A 1 19.65 -26.16 -5.82
CA MET A 1 20.12 -26.01 -7.21
C MET A 1 20.04 -24.53 -7.53
N PRO A 2 20.97 -23.96 -8.28
CA PRO A 2 20.82 -22.59 -8.76
C PRO A 2 19.57 -22.48 -9.66
N SER A 3 18.95 -21.33 -9.69
CA SER A 3 17.82 -21.08 -10.58
C SER A 3 18.26 -21.07 -12.02
N THR A 4 17.49 -21.74 -12.89
CA THR A 4 17.73 -21.78 -14.33
C THR A 4 16.60 -21.02 -15.03
N PHE A 5 16.94 -20.23 -16.06
CA PHE A 5 15.94 -19.58 -16.90
C PHE A 5 15.10 -20.63 -17.63
N SER A 6 13.77 -20.46 -17.57
CA SER A 6 12.81 -21.29 -18.30
C SER A 6 12.38 -20.60 -19.60
N ASN A 7 11.99 -19.32 -19.50
CA ASN A 7 11.58 -18.52 -20.66
C ASN A 7 11.79 -17.02 -20.45
N VAL A 8 11.76 -16.28 -21.57
CA VAL A 8 11.81 -14.81 -21.64
C VAL A 8 10.75 -14.35 -22.62
N TYR A 9 9.94 -13.38 -22.22
CA TYR A 9 8.97 -12.70 -23.05
C TYR A 9 9.29 -11.20 -23.13
N VAL A 10 9.09 -10.60 -24.28
CA VAL A 10 9.23 -9.15 -24.49
C VAL A 10 7.93 -8.59 -25.02
N ASP A 11 7.35 -7.63 -24.32
CA ASP A 11 6.11 -6.98 -24.73
C ASP A 11 6.31 -5.97 -25.87
N LYS A 12 5.22 -5.45 -26.41
CA LYS A 12 5.27 -4.44 -27.49
C LYS A 12 5.92 -3.12 -27.07
N LYS A 13 6.01 -2.83 -25.78
CA LYS A 13 6.65 -1.65 -25.20
C LYS A 13 8.14 -1.85 -24.99
N GLY A 14 8.66 -3.07 -25.26
CA GLY A 14 10.06 -3.44 -25.05
C GLY A 14 10.40 -3.83 -23.62
N THR A 15 9.41 -4.04 -22.76
CA THR A 15 9.62 -4.55 -21.39
C THR A 15 9.89 -6.05 -21.47
N ALA A 16 10.97 -6.51 -20.84
CA ALA A 16 11.32 -7.92 -20.81
C ALA A 16 10.89 -8.54 -19.48
N TYR A 17 10.26 -9.70 -19.57
CA TYR A 17 9.89 -10.55 -18.46
C TYR A 17 10.65 -11.87 -18.56
N SER A 18 11.11 -12.39 -17.44
CA SER A 18 11.78 -13.71 -17.40
C SER A 18 11.28 -14.55 -16.26
N VAL A 19 11.19 -15.84 -16.51
CA VAL A 19 10.85 -16.84 -15.50
C VAL A 19 11.96 -17.88 -15.35
N CYS A 20 12.09 -18.36 -14.13
CA CYS A 20 13.09 -19.33 -13.75
C CYS A 20 12.47 -20.50 -12.98
N MET A 21 13.13 -21.64 -13.02
CA MET A 21 12.89 -22.76 -12.11
C MET A 21 14.02 -22.86 -11.09
N GLY A 22 13.73 -23.28 -9.87
CA GLY A 22 14.72 -23.59 -8.84
C GLY A 22 14.38 -23.06 -7.47
N LYS A 23 15.30 -23.20 -6.53
CA LYS A 23 15.13 -22.75 -5.15
C LYS A 23 15.92 -21.48 -4.93
N GLY A 24 15.21 -20.47 -4.42
CA GLY A 24 15.77 -19.20 -3.97
C GLY A 24 15.90 -18.14 -5.08
N GLY A 25 15.68 -16.91 -4.69
CA GLY A 25 15.75 -15.74 -5.56
C GLY A 25 14.43 -15.36 -6.21
N ASP A 26 14.50 -14.32 -7.05
CA ASP A 26 13.36 -13.84 -7.83
C ASP A 26 13.16 -14.75 -9.04
N LEU A 27 12.12 -15.54 -9.04
CA LEU A 27 11.87 -16.52 -10.10
C LEU A 27 11.02 -15.98 -11.25
N LEU A 28 10.26 -14.93 -11.01
CA LEU A 28 9.62 -14.10 -12.05
C LEU A 28 10.19 -12.68 -11.92
N LYS A 29 10.68 -12.12 -13.02
CA LYS A 29 11.27 -10.78 -13.08
C LYS A 29 10.70 -9.96 -14.21
N LYS A 30 10.51 -8.68 -13.94
CA LYS A 30 10.28 -7.62 -14.93
C LYS A 30 11.56 -6.81 -15.04
N HIS A 31 12.17 -6.76 -16.21
CA HIS A 31 13.49 -6.16 -16.39
C HIS A 31 13.39 -4.72 -16.88
N SER A 32 14.14 -3.83 -16.23
CA SER A 32 14.46 -2.52 -16.77
C SER A 32 15.51 -2.64 -17.90
N THR A 33 15.71 -1.57 -18.64
CA THR A 33 16.70 -1.50 -19.74
C THR A 33 18.13 -1.80 -19.32
N ASN A 34 18.45 -1.65 -18.02
CA ASN A 34 19.76 -2.01 -17.46
C ASN A 34 19.76 -3.41 -16.79
N GLY A 35 18.72 -4.21 -17.01
CA GLY A 35 18.61 -5.58 -16.51
C GLY A 35 18.22 -5.71 -15.02
N LYS A 36 17.92 -4.61 -14.33
CA LYS A 36 17.48 -4.65 -12.93
C LYS A 36 16.03 -5.15 -12.83
N ASN A 37 15.73 -6.01 -11.85
CA ASN A 37 14.34 -6.38 -11.54
C ASN A 37 13.56 -5.14 -11.06
N MET A 38 12.40 -4.90 -11.66
CA MET A 38 11.53 -3.76 -11.39
C MET A 38 10.46 -4.05 -10.34
N PHE A 39 10.28 -5.30 -9.91
CA PHE A 39 9.36 -5.63 -8.82
C PHE A 39 9.95 -5.20 -7.48
N ASN A 40 9.10 -4.73 -6.57
CA ASN A 40 9.49 -4.29 -5.22
C ASN A 40 9.81 -5.42 -4.25
N GLY A 41 9.74 -6.66 -4.69
CA GLY A 41 10.02 -7.85 -3.90
C GLY A 41 10.16 -9.10 -4.76
N ALA A 42 10.55 -10.20 -4.12
CA ALA A 42 10.61 -11.49 -4.79
C ALA A 42 9.20 -12.05 -4.99
N ILE A 43 8.90 -12.51 -6.19
CA ILE A 43 7.68 -13.28 -6.49
C ILE A 43 7.95 -14.72 -6.15
N ILE A 44 7.25 -15.22 -5.13
CA ILE A 44 7.43 -16.55 -4.54
C ILE A 44 6.24 -17.50 -4.75
N SER A 45 5.31 -17.14 -5.63
CA SER A 45 4.07 -17.90 -5.85
C SER A 45 4.35 -19.31 -6.38
N SER A 46 5.41 -19.49 -7.17
CA SER A 46 5.87 -20.79 -7.66
C SER A 46 7.40 -20.87 -7.67
N ASP A 47 7.92 -22.09 -7.47
CA ASP A 47 9.35 -22.45 -7.63
C ASP A 47 9.64 -23.15 -8.96
N ALA A 48 8.64 -23.26 -9.82
CA ALA A 48 8.70 -24.11 -11.01
C ALA A 48 8.05 -23.46 -12.25
N PHE A 49 8.25 -22.16 -12.43
CA PHE A 49 7.71 -21.43 -13.59
C PHE A 49 8.24 -22.00 -14.90
N THR A 50 7.33 -22.23 -15.86
CA THR A 50 7.64 -22.77 -17.19
C THR A 50 7.66 -21.67 -18.24
N ASP A 51 6.68 -20.77 -18.23
CA ASP A 51 6.50 -19.74 -19.26
C ASP A 51 5.89 -18.46 -18.69
N VAL A 52 6.04 -17.35 -19.42
CA VAL A 52 5.50 -16.03 -19.06
C VAL A 52 5.09 -15.27 -20.30
N THR A 53 3.97 -14.55 -20.20
CA THR A 53 3.51 -13.57 -21.18
C THR A 53 2.87 -12.37 -20.47
N ALA A 54 2.64 -11.28 -21.18
CA ALA A 54 1.90 -10.14 -20.68
C ALA A 54 0.99 -9.58 -21.77
N ASP A 55 -0.14 -8.99 -21.35
CA ASP A 55 -1.03 -8.28 -22.26
C ASP A 55 -0.59 -6.83 -22.48
N ASP A 56 -1.34 -6.11 -23.33
CA ASP A 56 -1.05 -4.71 -23.68
C ASP A 56 -1.27 -3.74 -22.49
N ASN A 57 -2.05 -4.14 -21.48
CA ASN A 57 -2.31 -3.39 -20.25
C ASN A 57 -1.28 -3.68 -19.15
N GLY A 58 -0.37 -4.62 -19.39
CA GLY A 58 0.70 -4.97 -18.45
C GLY A 58 0.30 -6.00 -17.40
N ILE A 59 -0.86 -6.65 -17.53
CA ILE A 59 -1.20 -7.84 -16.74
C ILE A 59 -0.27 -8.97 -17.14
N ILE A 60 0.32 -9.63 -16.17
CA ILE A 60 1.34 -10.66 -16.37
C ILE A 60 0.72 -12.03 -16.11
N TYR A 61 0.96 -12.95 -17.01
CA TYR A 61 0.49 -14.33 -16.93
C TYR A 61 1.70 -15.26 -16.93
N ALA A 62 1.79 -16.13 -15.94
CA ALA A 62 2.88 -17.09 -15.84
C ALA A 62 2.32 -18.48 -15.58
N SER A 63 2.86 -19.48 -16.27
CA SER A 63 2.54 -20.88 -16.05
C SER A 63 3.63 -21.56 -15.23
N ASP A 64 3.27 -22.64 -14.52
CA ASP A 64 4.23 -23.46 -13.82
C ASP A 64 4.04 -24.96 -14.12
N SER A 65 5.06 -25.74 -13.81
CA SER A 65 5.04 -27.21 -14.04
C SER A 65 4.09 -27.96 -13.12
N LYS A 66 3.52 -27.30 -12.11
CA LYS A 66 2.48 -27.82 -11.21
C LYS A 66 1.08 -27.62 -11.77
N GLY A 67 0.96 -27.09 -12.99
CA GLY A 67 -0.31 -26.89 -13.69
C GLY A 67 -1.02 -25.58 -13.32
N PHE A 68 -0.40 -24.70 -12.53
CA PHE A 68 -0.99 -23.42 -12.19
C PHE A 68 -0.69 -22.37 -13.24
N ILE A 69 -1.69 -21.56 -13.53
CA ILE A 69 -1.60 -20.30 -14.24
C ILE A 69 -1.74 -19.19 -13.20
N TRP A 70 -0.72 -18.39 -13.07
CA TRP A 70 -0.65 -17.26 -12.14
C TRP A 70 -0.89 -15.96 -12.91
N VAL A 71 -1.80 -15.12 -12.42
CA VAL A 71 -2.10 -13.82 -13.01
C VAL A 71 -1.70 -12.74 -12.03
N TYR A 72 -0.89 -11.77 -12.51
CA TYR A 72 -0.34 -10.70 -11.68
C TYR A 72 -0.66 -9.33 -12.27
N THR A 73 -0.69 -8.34 -11.41
CA THR A 73 -0.69 -6.93 -11.80
C THR A 73 0.65 -6.55 -12.46
N SER A 74 0.70 -5.39 -13.08
CA SER A 74 1.93 -4.79 -13.63
C SER A 74 3.03 -4.59 -12.59
N SER A 75 2.66 -4.50 -11.29
CA SER A 75 3.59 -4.38 -10.15
C SER A 75 4.02 -5.73 -9.54
N GLY A 76 3.44 -6.86 -10.00
CA GLY A 76 3.77 -8.20 -9.52
C GLY A 76 2.92 -8.69 -8.34
N GLU A 77 1.83 -8.01 -8.00
CA GLU A 77 0.85 -8.50 -7.02
C GLU A 77 -0.02 -9.60 -7.66
N VAL A 78 -0.24 -10.71 -6.96
CA VAL A 78 -1.11 -11.79 -7.44
C VAL A 78 -2.55 -11.31 -7.49
N ILE A 79 -3.19 -11.43 -8.66
CA ILE A 79 -4.62 -11.18 -8.84
C ILE A 79 -5.40 -12.45 -8.49
N PHE A 80 -5.09 -13.55 -9.16
CA PHE A 80 -5.62 -14.90 -8.91
C PHE A 80 -4.71 -15.95 -9.55
N SER A 81 -5.00 -17.22 -9.23
CA SER A 81 -4.42 -18.37 -9.90
C SER A 81 -5.53 -19.34 -10.31
N LEU A 82 -5.31 -20.08 -11.37
CA LEU A 82 -6.21 -21.13 -11.84
C LEU A 82 -5.41 -22.31 -12.36
N GLY A 83 -6.08 -23.46 -12.48
CA GLY A 83 -5.47 -24.71 -12.95
C GLY A 83 -4.85 -25.52 -11.82
N GLU A 84 -4.51 -26.77 -12.14
CA GLU A 84 -3.84 -27.71 -11.25
C GLU A 84 -3.24 -28.84 -12.08
N GLN A 85 -2.21 -29.49 -11.57
CA GLN A 85 -1.68 -30.69 -12.18
C GLN A 85 -2.57 -31.90 -11.89
N ALA A 86 -3.01 -32.58 -12.93
CA ALA A 86 -3.70 -33.84 -12.81
C ALA A 86 -3.34 -34.77 -14.01
N GLU A 87 -3.01 -36.01 -13.71
CA GLU A 87 -2.83 -37.01 -14.70
C GLU A 87 -4.18 -37.67 -15.07
N ASP A 88 -4.25 -38.25 -16.26
CA ASP A 88 -5.37 -39.08 -16.73
C ASP A 88 -6.78 -38.45 -16.65
N THR A 89 -6.87 -37.11 -16.80
CA THR A 89 -8.16 -36.42 -16.87
C THR A 89 -8.18 -35.42 -18.02
N ASP A 90 -9.34 -35.27 -18.66
CA ASP A 90 -9.58 -34.29 -19.74
C ASP A 90 -10.45 -33.09 -19.26
N ILE A 91 -10.46 -32.84 -17.96
CA ILE A 91 -11.18 -31.73 -17.39
C ILE A 91 -10.44 -30.42 -17.70
N SER A 92 -11.18 -29.42 -18.18
CA SER A 92 -10.64 -28.09 -18.45
C SER A 92 -10.04 -27.47 -17.17
N GLY A 93 -8.87 -26.88 -17.29
CA GLY A 93 -8.11 -26.34 -16.15
C GLY A 93 -7.21 -27.34 -15.43
N LEU A 94 -7.26 -28.61 -15.83
CA LEU A 94 -6.35 -29.63 -15.31
C LEU A 94 -5.31 -30.03 -16.38
N PHE A 95 -4.06 -30.08 -15.99
CA PHE A 95 -2.92 -30.28 -16.88
C PHE A 95 -2.06 -31.48 -16.45
N SER A 96 -1.66 -32.30 -17.40
CA SER A 96 -0.62 -33.30 -17.14
C SER A 96 0.79 -32.69 -17.17
N SER A 97 1.00 -31.69 -18.03
CA SER A 97 2.25 -30.92 -18.13
C SER A 97 2.01 -29.59 -18.80
N LEU A 98 1.73 -28.57 -18.01
CA LEU A 98 1.56 -27.20 -18.52
C LEU A 98 2.92 -26.63 -18.94
N THR A 99 3.10 -26.42 -20.26
CA THR A 99 4.39 -26.08 -20.86
C THR A 99 4.49 -24.65 -21.31
N THR A 100 3.39 -24.06 -21.82
CA THR A 100 3.42 -22.71 -22.38
C THR A 100 2.10 -21.99 -22.16
N ILE A 101 2.17 -20.66 -22.16
CA ILE A 101 1.03 -19.76 -21.99
C ILE A 101 1.13 -18.61 -23.00
N ALA A 102 0.01 -18.20 -23.57
CA ALA A 102 -0.11 -17.02 -24.39
C ALA A 102 -1.43 -16.32 -24.10
N VAL A 103 -1.52 -15.02 -24.39
CA VAL A 103 -2.74 -14.23 -24.27
C VAL A 103 -3.03 -13.60 -25.62
N ASP A 104 -4.26 -13.72 -26.07
CA ASP A 104 -4.72 -13.10 -27.32
C ASP A 104 -5.20 -11.65 -27.08
N ARG A 105 -5.62 -10.98 -28.16
CA ARG A 105 -6.07 -9.57 -28.09
C ARG A 105 -7.40 -9.39 -27.35
N ASP A 106 -8.18 -10.45 -27.25
CA ASP A 106 -9.47 -10.44 -26.54
C ASP A 106 -9.32 -10.80 -25.06
N GLY A 107 -8.06 -11.01 -24.60
CA GLY A 107 -7.71 -11.37 -23.23
C GLY A 107 -7.91 -12.84 -22.90
N ASN A 108 -8.17 -13.71 -23.90
CA ASN A 108 -8.24 -15.15 -23.65
C ASN A 108 -6.84 -15.71 -23.38
N ILE A 109 -6.75 -16.52 -22.35
CA ILE A 109 -5.52 -17.24 -21.99
C ILE A 109 -5.49 -18.55 -22.80
N TRP A 110 -4.43 -18.77 -23.54
CA TRP A 110 -4.16 -19.99 -24.29
C TRP A 110 -3.01 -20.74 -23.63
N THR A 111 -3.20 -22.04 -23.45
CA THR A 111 -2.21 -22.91 -22.79
C THR A 111 -2.01 -24.17 -23.59
N ALA A 112 -0.79 -24.75 -23.54
CA ALA A 112 -0.51 -26.05 -24.12
C ALA A 112 -0.11 -27.05 -23.05
N ASP A 113 -0.72 -28.24 -23.12
CA ASP A 113 -0.30 -29.41 -22.36
C ASP A 113 0.68 -30.23 -23.22
N GLY A 114 1.96 -30.17 -22.84
CA GLY A 114 3.00 -30.83 -23.60
C GLY A 114 2.96 -32.37 -23.53
N LYS A 115 2.37 -32.96 -22.49
CA LYS A 115 2.25 -34.44 -22.34
C LYS A 115 1.03 -34.97 -23.10
N LYS A 116 -0.09 -34.22 -23.04
CA LYS A 116 -1.35 -34.61 -23.71
C LYS A 116 -1.44 -34.14 -25.16
N GLY A 117 -0.64 -33.16 -25.57
CA GLY A 117 -0.61 -32.64 -26.94
C GLY A 117 -1.85 -31.89 -27.37
N PHE A 118 -2.54 -31.20 -26.42
CA PHE A 118 -3.70 -30.37 -26.74
C PHE A 118 -3.60 -28.96 -26.15
N LEU A 119 -4.41 -28.05 -26.68
CA LEU A 119 -4.54 -26.68 -26.23
C LEU A 119 -5.80 -26.52 -25.40
N GLN A 120 -5.74 -25.67 -24.39
CA GLN A 120 -6.89 -25.19 -23.66
C GLN A 120 -6.94 -23.66 -23.75
N SER A 121 -8.14 -23.10 -23.83
CA SER A 121 -8.35 -21.66 -23.77
C SER A 121 -9.32 -21.30 -22.64
N PHE A 122 -9.06 -20.18 -21.99
CA PHE A 122 -9.86 -19.64 -20.89
C PHE A 122 -10.24 -18.20 -21.20
N THR A 123 -11.54 -17.94 -21.23
CA THR A 123 -12.07 -16.58 -21.38
C THR A 123 -12.22 -15.93 -20.01
N PRO A 124 -11.78 -14.67 -19.81
CA PRO A 124 -11.95 -13.97 -18.56
C PRO A 124 -13.42 -13.88 -18.16
N THR A 125 -13.71 -14.14 -16.90
CA THR A 125 -15.03 -13.94 -16.30
C THR A 125 -15.30 -12.45 -16.10
N GLU A 126 -16.56 -12.07 -15.86
CA GLU A 126 -16.95 -10.70 -15.50
C GLU A 126 -16.15 -10.19 -14.29
N TYR A 127 -15.91 -11.05 -13.30
CA TYR A 127 -15.05 -10.72 -12.15
C TYR A 127 -13.62 -10.34 -12.57
N ALA A 128 -13.00 -11.13 -13.44
CA ALA A 128 -11.64 -10.88 -13.91
C ALA A 128 -11.56 -9.62 -14.78
N THR A 129 -12.50 -9.46 -15.72
CA THR A 129 -12.55 -8.27 -16.59
C THR A 129 -12.76 -6.99 -15.82
N THR A 130 -13.59 -7.00 -14.77
CA THR A 130 -13.79 -5.83 -13.90
C THR A 130 -12.50 -5.48 -13.14
N ILE A 131 -11.77 -6.48 -12.63
CA ILE A 131 -10.46 -6.23 -11.99
C ILE A 131 -9.48 -5.61 -12.99
N PHE A 132 -9.36 -6.16 -14.19
CA PHE A 132 -8.44 -5.65 -15.21
C PHE A 132 -8.77 -4.21 -15.60
N LYS A 133 -10.07 -3.91 -15.75
CA LYS A 133 -10.57 -2.58 -16.04
C LYS A 133 -10.24 -1.60 -14.90
N ALA A 134 -10.51 -1.98 -13.66
CA ALA A 134 -10.21 -1.14 -12.50
C ALA A 134 -8.70 -0.86 -12.33
N LEU A 135 -7.85 -1.82 -12.69
CA LEU A 135 -6.39 -1.62 -12.71
C LEU A 135 -5.95 -0.64 -13.80
N ASP A 136 -6.50 -0.79 -15.02
CA ASP A 136 -6.21 0.10 -16.15
C ASP A 136 -6.67 1.53 -15.86
N GLU A 137 -7.89 1.72 -15.36
CA GLU A 137 -8.43 3.02 -14.96
C GLU A 137 -7.56 3.68 -13.89
N TYR A 138 -7.11 2.90 -12.89
CA TYR A 138 -6.21 3.40 -11.86
C TYR A 138 -4.86 3.86 -12.44
N GLU A 139 -4.26 3.09 -13.33
CA GLU A 139 -2.98 3.44 -13.99
C GLU A 139 -3.12 4.67 -14.90
N ASN A 140 -4.28 4.88 -15.52
CA ASN A 140 -4.60 6.04 -16.33
C ASN A 140 -4.94 7.30 -15.49
N GLY A 141 -5.12 7.15 -14.17
CA GLY A 141 -5.47 8.24 -13.25
C GLY A 141 -6.97 8.48 -13.09
N ASP A 142 -7.81 7.63 -13.66
CA ASP A 142 -9.28 7.68 -13.59
C ASP A 142 -9.78 7.05 -12.27
N TYR A 143 -9.33 7.61 -11.15
CA TYR A 143 -9.54 7.04 -9.80
C TYR A 143 -11.00 6.89 -9.39
N ASP A 144 -11.89 7.78 -9.87
CA ASP A 144 -13.32 7.71 -9.54
C ASP A 144 -14.02 6.54 -10.26
N ASP A 145 -13.61 6.22 -11.47
CA ASP A 145 -14.13 5.06 -12.23
C ASP A 145 -13.51 3.77 -11.69
N ALA A 146 -12.20 3.74 -11.47
CA ALA A 146 -11.54 2.63 -10.79
C ALA A 146 -12.20 2.31 -9.43
N LEU A 147 -12.59 3.33 -8.66
CA LEU A 147 -13.27 3.14 -7.38
C LEU A 147 -14.64 2.46 -7.55
N LYS A 148 -15.39 2.77 -8.60
CA LYS A 148 -16.68 2.11 -8.90
C LYS A 148 -16.47 0.63 -9.21
N ASP A 149 -15.52 0.33 -10.08
CA ASP A 149 -15.24 -1.04 -10.49
C ASP A 149 -14.65 -1.87 -9.33
N TRP A 150 -13.77 -1.31 -8.50
CA TRP A 150 -13.32 -1.98 -7.27
C TRP A 150 -14.47 -2.25 -6.30
N ASN A 151 -15.39 -1.32 -6.12
CA ASN A 151 -16.58 -1.55 -5.29
C ASN A 151 -17.48 -2.64 -5.86
N TYR A 152 -17.59 -2.75 -7.18
CA TYR A 152 -18.31 -3.86 -7.82
C TYR A 152 -17.60 -5.20 -7.56
N VAL A 153 -16.29 -5.25 -7.68
CA VAL A 153 -15.50 -6.45 -7.28
C VAL A 153 -15.78 -6.84 -5.83
N LEU A 154 -15.87 -5.87 -4.91
CA LEU A 154 -16.21 -6.13 -3.50
C LEU A 154 -17.65 -6.60 -3.30
N GLN A 155 -18.61 -6.23 -4.17
CA GLN A 155 -19.96 -6.81 -4.14
C GLN A 155 -19.96 -8.29 -4.52
N LEU A 156 -19.08 -8.69 -5.45
CA LEU A 156 -18.93 -10.09 -5.86
C LEU A 156 -18.09 -10.90 -4.85
N ASN A 157 -17.09 -10.29 -4.24
CA ASN A 157 -16.22 -10.90 -3.25
C ASN A 157 -15.77 -9.88 -2.19
N GLN A 158 -16.52 -9.80 -1.10
CA GLN A 158 -16.25 -8.87 0.01
C GLN A 158 -14.91 -9.09 0.73
N MET A 159 -14.30 -10.26 0.57
CA MET A 159 -13.02 -10.61 1.18
C MET A 159 -11.84 -10.41 0.24
N SER A 160 -12.04 -9.77 -0.91
CA SER A 160 -10.97 -9.53 -1.88
C SER A 160 -9.96 -8.52 -1.34
N VAL A 161 -8.81 -9.02 -0.89
CA VAL A 161 -7.67 -8.21 -0.42
C VAL A 161 -7.21 -7.23 -1.51
N LEU A 162 -7.14 -7.71 -2.76
CA LEU A 162 -6.77 -6.88 -3.91
C LEU A 162 -7.75 -5.72 -4.11
N ALA A 163 -9.07 -5.98 -4.05
CA ALA A 163 -10.06 -4.95 -4.24
C ALA A 163 -10.07 -3.92 -3.09
N HIS A 164 -9.92 -4.37 -1.83
CA HIS A 164 -9.74 -3.44 -0.71
C HIS A 164 -8.49 -2.58 -0.89
N ASN A 165 -7.39 -3.15 -1.34
CA ASN A 165 -6.17 -2.41 -1.63
C ASN A 165 -6.37 -1.40 -2.78
N GLY A 166 -7.09 -1.78 -3.84
CA GLY A 166 -7.48 -0.91 -4.95
C GLY A 166 -8.34 0.27 -4.51
N VAL A 167 -9.41 0.00 -3.74
CA VAL A 167 -10.26 1.04 -3.13
C VAL A 167 -9.45 1.99 -2.25
N ALA A 168 -8.56 1.44 -1.42
CA ALA A 168 -7.70 2.23 -0.54
C ALA A 168 -6.79 3.17 -1.33
N LYS A 169 -6.13 2.66 -2.38
CA LYS A 169 -5.27 3.44 -3.27
C LYS A 169 -6.06 4.54 -3.99
N ALA A 170 -7.28 4.25 -4.47
CA ALA A 170 -8.14 5.24 -5.09
C ALA A 170 -8.55 6.35 -4.10
N TYR A 171 -8.96 5.99 -2.88
CA TYR A 171 -9.25 6.97 -1.83
C TYR A 171 -8.02 7.79 -1.41
N PHE A 172 -6.84 7.18 -1.37
CA PHE A 172 -5.59 7.85 -1.05
C PHE A 172 -5.29 8.95 -2.08
N ASN A 173 -5.40 8.65 -3.38
CA ASN A 173 -5.20 9.63 -4.45
C ASN A 173 -6.30 10.71 -4.49
N ALA A 174 -7.53 10.38 -4.05
CA ALA A 174 -8.60 11.36 -3.87
C ALA A 174 -8.45 12.17 -2.55
N GLU A 175 -7.33 12.06 -1.84
CA GLU A 175 -7.03 12.70 -0.54
C GLU A 175 -8.04 12.37 0.58
N LYS A 176 -8.79 11.29 0.45
CA LYS A 176 -9.74 10.79 1.47
C LYS A 176 -9.03 9.78 2.38
N TYR A 177 -8.00 10.25 3.06
CA TYR A 177 -7.04 9.40 3.78
C TYR A 177 -7.67 8.53 4.89
N ASP A 178 -8.68 9.04 5.60
CA ASP A 178 -9.38 8.27 6.63
C ASP A 178 -10.03 7.00 6.03
N LYS A 179 -10.67 7.12 4.85
CA LYS A 179 -11.25 5.98 4.15
C LYS A 179 -10.18 5.06 3.56
N ALA A 180 -9.08 5.63 3.08
CA ALA A 180 -7.96 4.86 2.60
C ALA A 180 -7.38 3.97 3.72
N MET A 181 -7.21 4.51 4.92
CA MET A 181 -6.73 3.76 6.09
C MET A 181 -7.62 2.55 6.41
N GLU A 182 -8.96 2.74 6.43
CA GLU A 182 -9.93 1.68 6.70
C GLU A 182 -9.75 0.50 5.73
N HIS A 183 -9.65 0.79 4.44
CA HIS A 183 -9.48 -0.25 3.42
C HIS A 183 -8.08 -0.85 3.39
N PHE A 184 -7.01 -0.08 3.67
CA PHE A 184 -5.66 -0.61 3.81
C PHE A 184 -5.55 -1.55 5.02
N GLU A 185 -6.25 -1.26 6.13
CA GLU A 185 -6.30 -2.11 7.31
C GLU A 185 -6.95 -3.46 6.98
N ILE A 186 -8.11 -3.45 6.29
CA ILE A 186 -8.80 -4.69 5.86
C ILE A 186 -7.91 -5.48 4.89
N ALA A 187 -7.22 -4.81 3.98
CA ALA A 187 -6.28 -5.43 3.05
C ALA A 187 -4.99 -5.96 3.71
N GLY A 188 -4.73 -5.62 4.97
CA GLY A 188 -3.47 -5.93 5.65
C GLY A 188 -2.26 -5.18 5.09
N ASN A 189 -2.47 -4.12 4.31
CA ASN A 189 -1.43 -3.29 3.73
C ASN A 189 -0.93 -2.26 4.74
N ARG A 190 0.09 -2.63 5.50
CA ARG A 190 0.67 -1.80 6.56
C ARG A 190 1.35 -0.55 6.04
N ASP A 191 2.00 -0.63 4.89
CA ASP A 191 2.72 0.49 4.29
C ASP A 191 1.73 1.54 3.81
N GLY A 192 0.72 1.15 3.03
CA GLY A 192 -0.36 2.04 2.59
C GLY A 192 -1.12 2.67 3.77
N TYR A 193 -1.39 1.89 4.83
CA TYR A 193 -1.97 2.41 6.06
C TYR A 193 -1.10 3.49 6.71
N SER A 194 0.21 3.21 6.84
CA SER A 194 1.16 4.15 7.44
C SER A 194 1.26 5.44 6.65
N ASP A 195 1.28 5.36 5.32
CA ASP A 195 1.32 6.52 4.44
C ASP A 195 0.05 7.38 4.59
N ALA A 196 -1.13 6.74 4.59
CA ALA A 196 -2.40 7.43 4.78
C ALA A 196 -2.50 8.06 6.18
N PHE A 197 -2.07 7.35 7.23
CA PHE A 197 -1.99 7.89 8.60
C PHE A 197 -1.06 9.08 8.70
N TRP A 198 0.08 9.04 8.00
CA TRP A 198 1.03 10.15 7.97
C TRP A 198 0.40 11.41 7.37
N GLU A 199 -0.39 11.27 6.29
CA GLU A 199 -1.12 12.39 5.66
C GLU A 199 -2.21 12.95 6.58
N VAL A 200 -3.00 12.11 7.25
CA VAL A 200 -4.00 12.53 8.25
C VAL A 200 -3.33 13.33 9.36
N ARG A 201 -2.22 12.80 9.89
CA ARG A 201 -1.43 13.48 10.93
C ARG A 201 -0.89 14.81 10.44
N ASN A 202 -0.34 14.86 9.23
CA ASN A 202 0.19 16.09 8.63
C ASN A 202 -0.89 17.15 8.46
N LYS A 203 -2.05 16.79 7.88
CA LYS A 203 -3.18 17.70 7.75
C LYS A 203 -3.60 18.28 9.13
N SER A 204 -3.63 17.41 10.15
CA SER A 204 -3.94 17.82 11.53
C SER A 204 -2.90 18.79 12.10
N ILE A 205 -1.62 18.48 11.94
CA ILE A 205 -0.52 19.34 12.40
C ILE A 205 -0.57 20.70 11.68
N GLN A 206 -0.70 20.71 10.36
CA GLN A 206 -0.75 21.92 9.56
C GLN A 206 -1.91 22.83 9.98
N LYS A 207 -3.08 22.25 10.27
CA LYS A 207 -4.27 22.98 10.74
C LYS A 207 -4.01 23.72 12.07
N TRP A 208 -3.30 23.08 13.00
CA TRP A 208 -3.07 23.63 14.33
C TRP A 208 -1.78 24.44 14.46
N LEU A 209 -0.78 24.16 13.62
CA LEU A 209 0.57 24.75 13.72
C LEU A 209 0.51 26.29 13.61
N GLY A 210 -0.25 26.80 12.66
CA GLY A 210 -0.43 28.26 12.50
C GLY A 210 -1.02 28.92 13.73
N THR A 211 -2.09 28.32 14.28
CA THR A 211 -2.76 28.84 15.49
C THR A 211 -1.83 28.80 16.71
N VAL A 212 -1.09 27.68 16.88
CA VAL A 212 -0.13 27.54 18.00
C VAL A 212 1.00 28.55 17.88
N LEU A 213 1.55 28.78 16.68
CA LEU A 213 2.57 29.78 16.44
C LEU A 213 2.09 31.19 16.74
N VAL A 214 0.88 31.56 16.31
CA VAL A 214 0.28 32.88 16.62
C VAL A 214 0.13 33.06 18.13
N ILE A 215 -0.38 32.05 18.85
CA ILE A 215 -0.52 32.11 20.31
C ILE A 215 0.87 32.29 20.97
N LEU A 216 1.88 31.54 20.50
CA LEU A 216 3.24 31.63 21.01
C LEU A 216 3.83 33.03 20.82
N ILE A 217 3.63 33.64 19.63
CA ILE A 217 4.09 35.00 19.34
C ILE A 217 3.39 36.00 20.24
N ILE A 218 2.07 35.90 20.46
CA ILE A 218 1.31 36.74 21.37
C ILE A 218 1.85 36.62 22.80
N LEU A 219 2.12 35.41 23.28
CA LEU A 219 2.67 35.18 24.61
C LEU A 219 4.07 35.81 24.78
N ILE A 220 4.92 35.71 23.76
CA ILE A 220 6.24 36.32 23.74
C ILE A 220 6.09 37.87 23.75
N ALA A 221 5.23 38.42 22.91
CA ALA A 221 4.97 39.86 22.86
C ALA A 221 4.44 40.39 24.19
N LEU A 222 3.48 39.68 24.80
CA LEU A 222 2.98 40.04 26.14
C LEU A 222 4.08 40.01 27.21
N LYS A 223 4.95 39.02 27.17
CA LYS A 223 6.09 38.94 28.09
C LYS A 223 7.07 40.09 27.92
N VAL A 224 7.35 40.52 26.69
CA VAL A 224 8.18 41.68 26.38
C VAL A 224 7.52 42.96 26.85
N ILE A 225 6.23 43.16 26.55
CA ILE A 225 5.47 44.34 26.99
C ILE A 225 5.45 44.43 28.53
N ILE A 226 5.16 43.34 29.22
CA ILE A 226 5.17 43.29 30.69
C ILE A 226 6.57 43.63 31.24
N GLY A 227 7.62 43.12 30.56
CA GLY A 227 9.01 43.47 30.92
C GLY A 227 9.37 44.93 30.76
N PHE A 228 8.85 45.59 29.71
CA PHE A 228 8.99 47.06 29.52
C PHE A 228 8.22 47.89 30.57
N ILE A 229 7.01 47.46 30.91
CA ILE A 229 6.18 48.14 31.92
C ILE A 229 6.75 47.94 33.32
N ASP A 230 7.40 46.82 33.61
CA ASP A 230 8.03 46.52 34.92
C ASP A 230 9.31 47.39 35.21
N LYS A 231 9.96 47.91 34.14
CA LYS A 231 11.06 48.87 34.27
C LYS A 231 10.60 50.20 34.89
N ASN A 232 9.30 50.54 34.83
CA ASN A 232 8.72 51.83 35.29
C ASN A 232 8.07 51.74 36.68
N LYS A 233 8.57 50.94 37.60
CA LYS A 233 8.27 50.89 39.07
C LYS A 233 6.78 50.78 39.49
N ILE A 234 5.82 50.83 38.60
CA ILE A 234 4.38 50.89 38.95
C ILE A 234 3.77 49.50 39.24
N ILE A 235 4.38 48.40 38.74
CA ILE A 235 3.78 47.07 38.79
C ILE A 235 4.32 46.21 39.93
N LYS A 236 5.46 46.53 40.56
CA LYS A 236 5.99 45.75 41.70
C LYS A 236 5.00 45.56 42.84
N LYS A 237 4.10 46.57 43.06
CA LYS A 237 3.08 46.52 44.12
C LYS A 237 1.89 45.61 43.73
N LYS A 238 1.51 45.58 42.46
CA LYS A 238 0.39 44.72 41.97
C LYS A 238 0.82 43.25 41.80
N LYS A 239 2.09 43.00 41.41
CA LYS A 239 2.61 41.61 41.30
C LYS A 239 2.62 40.87 42.65
N ARG A 240 2.94 41.57 43.76
CA ARG A 240 2.88 40.96 45.11
C ARG A 240 1.48 40.57 45.54
N ALA A 241 0.49 41.37 45.17
CA ALA A 241 -0.93 41.10 45.48
C ALA A 241 -1.50 39.96 44.61
N LEU A 242 -1.22 39.98 43.29
CA LEU A 242 -1.68 38.92 42.37
C LEU A 242 -1.01 37.58 42.66
N GLY A 243 0.29 37.59 42.97
CA GLY A 243 1.04 36.39 43.36
C GLY A 243 0.54 35.73 44.65
N LYS A 244 -0.02 36.50 45.59
CA LYS A 244 -0.68 35.98 46.80
C LYS A 244 -2.03 35.34 46.46
N VAL A 245 -2.81 35.93 45.55
CA VAL A 245 -4.13 35.39 45.13
C VAL A 245 -3.96 34.10 44.31
N LEU A 246 -3.00 34.10 43.37
CA LEU A 246 -2.71 32.93 42.53
C LEU A 246 -2.12 31.74 43.31
N LYS A 247 -1.36 32.03 44.39
CA LYS A 247 -0.78 30.96 45.23
C LYS A 247 -1.85 30.23 46.07
N ASN A 248 -3.01 30.84 46.28
CA ASN A 248 -4.11 30.28 47.04
C ASN A 248 -5.19 29.58 46.20
N THR A 249 -5.02 29.51 44.86
CA THR A 249 -5.92 28.74 44.00
C THR A 249 -5.38 27.31 43.84
N PRO A 250 -6.15 26.26 44.20
CA PRO A 250 -5.66 24.90 44.23
C PRO A 250 -5.14 24.41 42.87
N VAL A 251 -5.80 24.79 41.79
CA VAL A 251 -5.45 24.38 40.41
C VAL A 251 -4.05 24.87 39.98
N ILE A 252 -3.66 26.09 40.33
CA ILE A 252 -2.33 26.65 39.96
C ILE A 252 -1.22 26.05 40.82
N GLY A 253 -1.53 25.69 42.07
CA GLY A 253 -0.63 24.95 42.94
C GLY A 253 -0.23 23.59 42.35
N GLU A 254 -1.20 22.86 41.84
CA GLU A 254 -1.01 21.55 41.20
C GLU A 254 -0.22 21.62 39.91
N ILE A 255 -0.52 22.61 39.04
CA ILE A 255 0.26 22.84 37.81
C ILE A 255 1.71 23.22 38.13
N GLY A 256 1.91 24.09 39.14
CA GLY A 256 3.25 24.46 39.62
C GLY A 256 4.03 23.29 40.22
N TYR A 257 3.32 22.37 40.87
CA TYR A 257 3.89 21.14 41.40
C TYR A 257 4.28 20.18 40.27
N ALA A 258 3.39 19.98 39.27
CA ALA A 258 3.69 19.16 38.09
C ALA A 258 4.90 19.68 37.32
N PHE A 259 5.07 20.99 37.15
CA PHE A 259 6.24 21.60 36.53
C PHE A 259 7.54 21.39 37.32
N LYS A 260 7.46 21.44 38.67
CA LYS A 260 8.63 21.15 39.54
C LYS A 260 9.01 19.69 39.49
N CYS A 261 8.04 18.76 39.44
CA CYS A 261 8.26 17.33 39.27
C CYS A 261 8.87 17.00 37.90
N ALA A 262 8.45 17.68 36.84
CA ALA A 262 9.03 17.51 35.50
C ALA A 262 10.48 18.02 35.40
N LYS A 263 10.85 19.01 36.19
CA LYS A 263 12.21 19.59 36.18
C LYS A 263 13.23 18.80 37.05
N HIS A 264 12.76 18.06 38.07
CA HIS A 264 13.54 17.25 38.99
C HIS A 264 12.83 15.94 39.30
N PRO A 265 12.77 15.00 38.37
CA PRO A 265 11.93 13.81 38.50
C PRO A 265 12.44 12.82 39.56
N ILE A 266 13.74 12.87 39.93
CA ILE A 266 14.37 11.89 40.84
C ILE A 266 14.27 12.34 42.30
N ASP A 267 14.31 13.65 42.59
CA ASP A 267 14.43 14.17 43.96
C ASP A 267 13.09 14.17 44.72
N ARG A 268 11.97 13.82 44.10
CA ARG A 268 10.62 13.83 44.71
C ARG A 268 9.83 12.54 44.65
N TYR A 269 10.47 11.46 44.31
CA TYR A 269 9.84 10.14 44.35
C TYR A 269 9.79 9.57 45.78
N TYR A 270 10.47 10.22 46.73
CA TYR A 270 10.62 9.77 48.14
C TYR A 270 10.02 10.74 49.19
N ASP A 271 9.33 11.83 48.75
CA ASP A 271 8.53 12.71 49.61
C ASP A 271 7.03 12.45 49.36
#